data_704481372f6a79928a5ce6ccc16af6dc
#
_entry.id   704481372f6a79928a5ce6ccc16af6dc
#
_cell.length_a   1.000
_cell.length_b   1.000
_cell.length_c   1.000
_cell.angle_alpha   90.00
_cell.angle_beta   90.00
_cell.angle_gamma   90.00
#
_symmetry.space_group_name_H-M   'P 1'
#
loop_
_entity.id
_entity.type
_entity.pdbx_description
1 polymer ?
#
loop_
_entity_poly.entity_id
_entity_poly.type
_entity_poly.pdbx_seq_one_letter_code
_entity_poly.pdbx_strand_id
1 'polypeptide(L)'
;MKNNRIVVKDLGVLSYEDSWEHQKTIFDNIISQKIKNRTLKKKNKTDNYLLIVEHKPIFTIGKSGDTSNLLLDTKQLKSKNIEFKKINRGGDITFHGSGQVVGYPI
;
A
#
# COMPACT_ATOMS: atom_id res chain seq x y z
N MET A 1 -10.91 -5.77 22.11
CA MET A 1 -9.94 -6.84 22.40
C MET A 1 -8.57 -6.44 21.86
N LYS A 2 -7.57 -6.44 22.70
CA LYS A 2 -6.21 -6.03 22.32
C LYS A 2 -5.40 -7.22 21.83
N ASN A 3 -4.73 -7.06 20.69
CA ASN A 3 -3.79 -8.04 20.18
C ASN A 3 -2.42 -7.36 20.03
N ASN A 4 -1.43 -7.86 20.77
CA ASN A 4 -0.07 -7.31 20.73
C ASN A 4 0.84 -8.00 19.72
N ARG A 5 0.29 -8.95 18.95
CA ARG A 5 1.04 -9.67 17.93
C ARG A 5 0.98 -8.90 16.62
N ILE A 6 2.09 -8.90 15.90
CA ILE A 6 2.17 -8.35 14.57
C ILE A 6 2.59 -9.46 13.60
N VAL A 7 1.79 -9.68 12.57
CA VAL A 7 2.11 -10.60 11.50
C VAL A 7 2.89 -9.82 10.44
N VAL A 8 4.13 -10.20 10.23
CA VAL A 8 4.99 -9.59 9.20
C VAL A 8 4.93 -10.45 7.95
N LYS A 9 4.57 -9.84 6.83
CA LYS A 9 4.56 -10.52 5.52
C LYS A 9 5.48 -9.77 4.56
N ASP A 10 6.46 -10.47 4.05
CA ASP A 10 7.32 -9.97 2.97
C ASP A 10 6.69 -10.39 1.64
N LEU A 11 6.16 -9.44 0.91
CA LEU A 11 5.49 -9.68 -0.37
C LEU A 11 6.44 -9.64 -1.56
N GLY A 12 7.73 -9.33 -1.32
CA GLY A 12 8.71 -9.24 -2.38
C GLY A 12 8.48 -8.06 -3.31
N VAL A 13 8.83 -8.24 -4.58
CA VAL A 13 8.66 -7.20 -5.60
C VAL A 13 7.29 -7.32 -6.23
N LEU A 14 6.48 -6.28 -6.08
CA LEU A 14 5.12 -6.22 -6.64
C LEU A 14 4.88 -4.92 -7.37
N SER A 15 3.97 -4.95 -8.36
CA SER A 15 3.40 -3.72 -8.89
C SER A 15 2.65 -2.98 -7.79
N TYR A 16 2.49 -1.67 -7.93
CA TYR A 16 1.73 -0.88 -6.96
C TYR A 16 0.30 -1.40 -6.82
N GLU A 17 -0.36 -1.76 -7.92
CA GLU A 17 -1.73 -2.25 -7.91
C GLU A 17 -1.85 -3.61 -7.19
N ASP A 18 -0.94 -4.55 -7.44
CA ASP A 18 -0.94 -5.84 -6.77
C ASP A 18 -0.73 -5.68 -5.26
N SER A 19 0.19 -4.80 -4.86
CA SER A 19 0.40 -4.46 -3.46
C SER A 19 -0.86 -3.87 -2.83
N TRP A 20 -1.53 -2.95 -3.53
CA TRP A 20 -2.77 -2.33 -3.05
C TRP A 20 -3.88 -3.35 -2.87
N GLU A 21 -4.03 -4.31 -3.81
CA GLU A 21 -5.01 -5.39 -3.71
C GLU A 21 -4.76 -6.27 -2.48
N HIS A 22 -3.51 -6.61 -2.19
CA HIS A 22 -3.16 -7.35 -0.98
C HIS A 22 -3.55 -6.59 0.29
N GLN A 23 -3.24 -5.31 0.34
CA GLN A 23 -3.57 -4.45 1.47
C GLN A 23 -5.07 -4.36 1.68
N LYS A 24 -5.82 -4.16 0.61
CA LYS A 24 -7.28 -4.06 0.64
C LYS A 24 -7.93 -5.35 1.12
N THR A 25 -7.48 -6.50 0.63
CA THR A 25 -8.01 -7.80 1.03
C THR A 25 -7.84 -8.01 2.54
N ILE A 26 -6.66 -7.74 3.07
CA ILE A 26 -6.38 -7.88 4.50
C ILE A 26 -7.22 -6.88 5.31
N PHE A 27 -7.29 -5.65 4.88
CA PHE A 27 -8.06 -4.60 5.55
C PHE A 27 -9.56 -4.96 5.59
N ASP A 28 -10.13 -5.39 4.47
CA ASP A 28 -11.54 -5.75 4.40
C ASP A 28 -11.86 -6.96 5.28
N ASN A 29 -10.97 -7.94 5.37
CA ASN A 29 -11.15 -9.11 6.24
C ASN A 29 -11.13 -8.70 7.72
N ILE A 30 -10.24 -7.79 8.11
CA ILE A 30 -10.18 -7.26 9.49
C ILE A 30 -11.47 -6.53 9.84
N ILE A 31 -11.94 -5.66 8.96
CA ILE A 31 -13.17 -4.88 9.17
C ILE A 31 -14.37 -5.82 9.29
N SER A 32 -14.47 -6.84 8.43
CA SER A 32 -15.53 -7.85 8.50
C SER A 32 -15.55 -8.56 9.84
N GLN A 33 -14.38 -8.96 10.36
CA GLN A 33 -14.28 -9.61 11.66
C GLN A 33 -14.69 -8.68 12.80
N LYS A 34 -14.28 -7.42 12.75
CA LYS A 34 -14.67 -6.41 13.75
C LYS A 34 -16.18 -6.17 13.76
N ILE A 35 -16.82 -6.17 12.61
CA ILE A 35 -18.27 -6.04 12.49
C ILE A 35 -18.96 -7.27 13.12
N LYS A 36 -18.49 -8.47 12.83
CA LYS A 36 -19.02 -9.72 13.44
C LYS A 36 -18.85 -9.69 14.96
N ASN A 37 -17.74 -9.17 15.47
CA ASN A 37 -17.46 -9.09 16.89
C ASN A 37 -18.50 -8.26 17.67
N ARG A 38 -19.19 -7.34 17.02
CA ARG A 38 -20.21 -6.50 17.67
C ARG A 38 -21.38 -7.31 18.24
N THR A 39 -21.67 -8.47 17.64
CA THR A 39 -22.80 -9.33 18.01
C THR A 39 -22.38 -10.62 18.68
N LEU A 40 -21.11 -10.93 18.76
CA LEU A 40 -20.59 -12.17 19.36
C LEU A 40 -20.42 -12.03 20.87
N LYS A 41 -20.80 -13.07 21.62
CA LYS A 41 -20.52 -13.19 23.05
C LYS A 41 -19.02 -13.31 23.30
N LYS A 42 -18.35 -14.18 22.55
CA LYS A 42 -16.90 -14.35 22.56
C LYS A 42 -16.33 -13.71 21.30
N LYS A 43 -15.61 -12.61 21.46
CA LYS A 43 -15.03 -11.87 20.34
C LYS A 43 -13.74 -12.52 19.89
N ASN A 44 -13.56 -12.63 18.57
CA ASN A 44 -12.33 -13.09 17.97
C ASN A 44 -11.34 -11.92 17.83
N LYS A 45 -10.08 -12.18 18.13
CA LYS A 45 -9.02 -11.20 17.93
C LYS A 45 -8.78 -11.00 16.43
N THR A 46 -8.55 -9.75 16.05
CA THR A 46 -8.05 -9.43 14.70
C THR A 46 -6.53 -9.32 14.75
N ASP A 47 -5.87 -9.75 13.70
CA ASP A 47 -4.42 -9.63 13.59
C ASP A 47 -4.02 -8.22 13.17
N ASN A 48 -2.84 -7.82 13.63
CA ASN A 48 -2.15 -6.63 13.13
C ASN A 48 -1.14 -7.07 12.09
N TYR A 49 -1.02 -6.35 10.99
CA TYR A 49 -0.12 -6.71 9.90
C TYR A 49 0.90 -5.61 9.64
N LEU A 50 2.09 -6.02 9.30
CA LEU A 50 3.08 -5.19 8.65
C LEU A 50 3.48 -5.85 7.33
N LEU A 51 3.10 -5.25 6.22
CA LEU A 51 3.45 -5.72 4.90
C LEU A 51 4.72 -5.03 4.44
N ILE A 52 5.68 -5.80 3.97
CA ILE A 52 6.94 -5.29 3.45
C ILE A 52 6.94 -5.54 1.94
N VAL A 53 7.08 -4.49 1.16
CA VAL A 53 6.97 -4.53 -0.30
C VAL A 53 8.10 -3.74 -0.93
N GLU A 54 8.66 -4.27 -2.01
CA GLU A 54 9.49 -3.54 -2.94
C GLU A 54 8.67 -3.35 -4.22
N HIS A 55 8.38 -2.09 -4.57
CA HIS A 55 7.56 -1.82 -5.75
C HIS A 55 8.38 -1.88 -7.04
N LYS A 56 7.73 -2.33 -8.11
CA LYS A 56 8.23 -2.06 -9.46
C LYS A 56 8.27 -0.54 -9.67
N PRO A 57 9.16 -0.02 -10.55
CA PRO A 57 9.33 1.42 -10.70
C PRO A 57 8.02 2.16 -10.94
N ILE A 58 7.71 3.11 -10.08
CA ILE A 58 6.49 3.92 -10.13
C ILE A 58 6.73 5.29 -9.53
N PHE A 59 6.21 6.33 -10.17
CA PHE A 59 5.99 7.63 -9.54
C PHE A 59 4.58 7.71 -9.02
N THR A 60 4.43 8.09 -7.76
CA THR A 60 3.12 8.39 -7.16
C THR A 60 3.04 9.88 -6.89
N ILE A 61 1.88 10.47 -7.16
CA ILE A 61 1.58 11.84 -6.82
C ILE A 61 0.46 11.89 -5.79
N GLY A 62 0.67 12.64 -4.71
CA GLY A 62 -0.31 12.78 -3.65
C GLY A 62 -1.40 13.80 -3.99
N LYS A 63 -2.32 14.04 -3.05
CA LYS A 63 -3.46 14.95 -3.20
C LYS A 63 -3.07 16.38 -3.55
N SER A 64 -1.98 16.88 -2.96
CA SER A 64 -1.48 18.24 -3.15
C SER A 64 -0.38 18.32 -4.20
N GLY A 65 -0.11 17.21 -4.89
CA GLY A 65 0.93 17.15 -5.89
C GLY A 65 0.52 17.81 -7.20
N ASP A 66 1.51 18.34 -7.89
CA ASP A 66 1.36 18.92 -9.22
C ASP A 66 2.19 18.10 -10.22
N THR A 67 1.57 17.66 -11.31
CA THR A 67 2.24 16.89 -12.36
C THR A 67 3.36 17.67 -13.03
N SER A 68 3.36 18.98 -12.96
CA SER A 68 4.46 19.82 -13.46
C SER A 68 5.78 19.59 -12.71
N ASN A 69 5.73 19.03 -11.49
CA ASN A 69 6.91 18.65 -10.73
C ASN A 69 7.56 17.35 -11.23
N LEU A 70 6.91 16.63 -12.14
CA LEU A 70 7.47 15.44 -12.75
C LEU A 70 8.47 15.83 -13.82
N LEU A 71 9.73 15.41 -13.66
CA LEU A 71 10.82 15.75 -14.56
C LEU A 71 10.81 14.96 -15.88
N LEU A 72 10.05 13.87 -15.93
CA LEU A 72 9.92 13.02 -17.11
C LEU A 72 8.51 13.15 -17.68
N ASP A 73 8.38 13.23 -18.99
CA ASP A 73 7.07 13.18 -19.63
C ASP A 73 6.54 11.74 -19.73
N THR A 74 5.27 11.59 -20.12
CA THR A 74 4.60 10.29 -20.25
C THR A 74 5.35 9.35 -21.19
N LYS A 75 5.89 9.87 -22.27
CA LYS A 75 6.65 9.09 -23.25
C LYS A 75 7.95 8.55 -22.65
N GLN A 76 8.66 9.37 -21.89
CA GLN A 76 9.89 8.95 -21.20
C GLN A 76 9.62 7.91 -20.15
N LEU A 77 8.53 8.06 -19.36
CA LEU A 77 8.12 7.06 -18.39
C LEU A 77 7.82 5.72 -19.04
N LYS A 78 7.11 5.74 -20.15
CA LYS A 78 6.75 4.53 -20.90
C LYS A 78 7.97 3.82 -21.47
N SER A 79 8.93 4.57 -22.03
CA SER A 79 10.16 4.01 -22.57
C SER A 79 11.07 3.39 -21.50
N LYS A 80 11.00 3.89 -20.27
CA LYS A 80 11.75 3.38 -19.11
C LYS A 80 10.99 2.32 -18.32
N ASN A 81 9.79 1.97 -18.76
CA ASN A 81 8.91 1.03 -18.09
C ASN A 81 8.59 1.45 -16.65
N ILE A 82 8.37 2.75 -16.45
CA ILE A 82 8.01 3.34 -15.16
C ILE A 82 6.55 3.74 -15.18
N GLU A 83 5.80 3.30 -14.18
CA GLU A 83 4.41 3.68 -14.00
C GLU A 83 4.28 5.05 -13.33
N PHE A 84 3.15 5.70 -13.53
CA PHE A 84 2.78 6.93 -12.86
C PHE A 84 1.34 6.81 -12.35
N LYS A 85 1.10 7.18 -11.09
CA LYS A 85 -0.24 7.07 -10.50
C LYS A 85 -0.50 8.20 -9.53
N LYS A 86 -1.68 8.83 -9.66
CA LYS A 86 -2.19 9.77 -8.67
C LYS A 86 -2.89 9.00 -7.57
N ILE A 87 -2.53 9.24 -6.33
CA ILE A 87 -3.05 8.50 -5.17
C ILE A 87 -3.50 9.44 -4.06
N ASN A 88 -4.30 8.89 -3.16
CA ASN A 88 -4.91 9.61 -2.06
C ASN A 88 -4.00 9.59 -0.81
N ARG A 89 -2.88 10.25 -0.88
CA ARG A 89 -1.95 10.44 0.24
C ARG A 89 -1.55 11.90 0.34
N GLY A 90 -0.95 12.28 1.44
CA GLY A 90 -0.31 13.58 1.56
C GLY A 90 0.97 13.66 0.73
N GLY A 91 1.42 14.87 0.47
CA GLY A 91 2.65 15.13 -0.24
C GLY A 91 2.51 15.26 -1.74
N ASP A 92 3.63 15.45 -2.40
CA ASP A 92 3.75 15.70 -3.82
C ASP A 92 4.17 14.41 -4.55
N ILE A 93 5.20 14.46 -5.37
CA ILE A 93 5.70 13.32 -6.13
C ILE A 93 6.68 12.50 -5.30
N THR A 94 6.54 11.18 -5.36
CA THR A 94 7.48 10.23 -4.75
C THR A 94 7.78 9.12 -5.75
N PHE A 95 9.04 8.73 -5.82
CA PHE A 95 9.48 7.58 -6.62
C PHE A 95 9.66 6.36 -5.72
N HIS A 96 9.15 5.23 -6.17
CA HIS A 96 9.42 3.92 -5.58
C HIS A 96 10.05 3.02 -6.64
N GLY A 97 11.06 2.26 -6.28
CA GLY A 97 11.75 1.38 -7.22
C GLY A 97 12.62 0.36 -6.52
N SER A 98 13.42 -0.33 -7.31
CA SER A 98 14.32 -1.36 -6.81
C SER A 98 15.26 -0.82 -5.74
N GLY A 99 15.45 -1.58 -4.65
CA GLY A 99 16.26 -1.21 -3.51
C GLY A 99 15.53 -0.36 -2.47
N GLN A 100 14.30 0.08 -2.75
CA GLN A 100 13.46 0.81 -1.79
C GLN A 100 12.41 -0.11 -1.21
N VAL A 101 12.48 -0.34 0.09
CA VAL A 101 11.50 -1.16 0.82
C VAL A 101 10.46 -0.26 1.46
N VAL A 102 9.20 -0.59 1.26
CA VAL A 102 8.07 0.15 1.84
C VAL A 102 7.35 -0.75 2.84
N GLY A 103 7.08 -0.22 4.02
CA GLY A 103 6.29 -0.90 5.04
C GLY A 103 4.86 -0.35 5.07
N TYR A 104 3.88 -1.26 5.07
CA TYR A 104 2.46 -0.91 5.19
C TYR A 104 1.89 -1.52 6.46
N PRO A 105 1.74 -0.74 7.54
CA PRO A 105 1.03 -1.19 8.73
C PRO A 105 -0.48 -1.21 8.49
N ILE A 106 -1.11 -2.31 8.87
CA ILE A 106 -2.56 -2.49 8.72
C ILE A 106 -3.19 -2.95 10.04
#